data_4b03b2d127ee42d5f05df0959f40e2db
#
_entry.id   4b03b2d127ee42d5f05df0959f40e2db
#
_cell.length_a   1.000
_cell.length_b   1.000
_cell.length_c   1.000
_cell.angle_alpha   90.00
_cell.angle_beta   90.00
_cell.angle_gamma   90.00
#
_symmetry.space_group_name_H-M   'P 1'
#
loop_
_entity.id
_entity.type
_entity.pdbx_description
1 polymer ?
#
loop_
_entity_poly.entity_id
_entity_poly.type
_entity_poly.pdbx_seq_one_letter_code
_entity_poly.pdbx_strand_id
1 'polypeptide(L)' 'MANDNGLYSTVVKSGRNTYFVDVKEAKNGNKYLAITESQAGDPPRKSTIRVFGEAIGRLRDAVQEAAATIPEQQ' A
#
# COMPACT_ATOMS: atom_id res chain seq x y z
N MET A 1 -17.92 -3.40 -0.90
CA MET A 1 -17.76 -3.08 -1.48
C MET A 1 -16.93 -2.13 -1.79
N ALA A 2 -16.63 -1.87 -2.58
CA ALA A 2 -15.76 -0.99 -2.93
C ALA A 2 -16.03 0.28 -2.46
N ASN A 3 -15.12 1.08 -2.27
CA ASN A 3 -15.42 2.25 -1.83
C ASN A 3 -15.52 3.14 -2.89
N ASP A 4 -15.94 4.26 -2.64
CA ASP A 4 -16.27 5.18 -3.57
C ASP A 4 -15.22 5.63 -4.41
N ASN A 5 -14.08 5.85 -3.93
CA ASN A 5 -13.01 6.33 -4.73
C ASN A 5 -12.06 5.27 -5.06
N GLY A 6 -12.30 4.09 -4.57
CA GLY A 6 -11.36 3.02 -4.75
C GLY A 6 -11.66 2.22 -5.95
N LEU A 7 -10.66 1.97 -6.76
CA LEU A 7 -10.79 1.11 -7.90
C LEU A 7 -10.35 -0.29 -7.55
N TYR A 8 -9.53 -0.43 -6.55
CA TYR A 8 -9.04 -1.72 -6.09
C TYR A 8 -8.53 -1.55 -4.68
N SER A 9 -8.69 -2.55 -3.85
CA SER A 9 -8.26 -2.43 -2.47
C SER A 9 -7.92 -3.81 -1.94
N THR A 10 -6.82 -3.90 -1.21
CA THR A 10 -6.46 -5.14 -0.58
C THR A 10 -5.78 -4.83 0.74
N VAL A 11 -5.67 -5.81 1.60
CA VAL A 11 -5.16 -5.64 2.94
C VAL A 11 -4.20 -6.74 3.26
N VAL A 12 -3.08 -6.39 3.90
CA VAL A 12 -2.13 -7.37 4.39
C VAL A 12 -1.99 -7.14 5.88
N LYS A 13 -2.22 -8.17 6.66
CA LYS A 13 -2.09 -8.06 8.10
C LYS A 13 -0.86 -8.78 8.57
N SER A 14 -0.13 -8.17 9.49
CA SER A 14 1.08 -8.76 10.00
C SER A 14 1.25 -8.34 11.45
N GLY A 15 0.87 -9.21 12.37
CA GLY A 15 0.98 -8.88 13.77
C GLY A 15 0.17 -7.68 14.13
N ARG A 16 0.80 -6.66 14.63
CA ARG A 16 0.10 -5.44 15.03
C ARG A 16 0.02 -4.43 13.92
N ASN A 17 0.57 -4.75 12.76
CA ASN A 17 0.55 -3.84 11.64
C ASN A 17 -0.42 -4.31 10.60
N THR A 18 -1.07 -3.36 9.94
CA THR A 18 -1.95 -3.66 8.83
C THR A 18 -1.57 -2.74 7.70
N TYR A 19 -1.47 -3.29 6.51
CA TYR A 19 -1.12 -2.51 5.34
C TYR A 19 -2.30 -2.53 4.38
N PHE A 20 -2.78 -1.34 4.03
CA PHE A 20 -3.87 -1.22 3.08
C PHE A 20 -3.28 -0.75 1.77
N VAL A 21 -3.57 -1.45 0.70
CA VAL A 21 -3.05 -1.09 -0.61
C VAL A 21 -4.24 -0.79 -1.51
N ASP A 22 -4.34 0.44 -1.93
CA ASP A 22 -5.49 0.90 -2.68
C ASP A 22 -5.10 1.56 -3.98
N VAL A 23 -5.94 1.43 -4.98
CA VAL A 23 -5.80 2.16 -6.21
C VAL A 23 -6.90 3.20 -6.23
N LYS A 24 -6.53 4.45 -6.41
CA LYS A 24 -7.48 5.55 -6.40
C LYS A 24 -7.32 6.40 -7.65
N GLU A 25 -8.26 7.26 -7.88
CA GLU A 25 -8.23 8.12 -9.03
C GLU A 25 -8.14 9.57 -8.59
N ALA A 26 -7.19 10.30 -9.15
CA ALA A 26 -7.02 11.69 -8.83
C ALA A 26 -7.99 12.53 -9.64
N LYS A 27 -8.07 13.81 -9.33
CA LYS A 27 -9.00 14.69 -10.01
C LYS A 27 -8.77 14.78 -11.49
N ASN A 28 -7.54 14.64 -11.91
CA ASN A 28 -7.26 14.72 -13.34
C ASN A 28 -7.50 13.40 -14.06
N GLY A 29 -8.04 12.42 -13.37
CA GLY A 29 -8.33 11.16 -14.01
C GLY A 29 -7.23 10.14 -13.95
N ASN A 30 -6.06 10.52 -13.48
CA ASN A 30 -4.96 9.57 -13.38
C ASN A 30 -5.12 8.71 -12.16
N LYS A 31 -4.73 7.47 -12.27
CA LYS A 31 -4.82 6.56 -11.15
C LYS A 31 -3.51 6.53 -10.40
N TYR A 32 -3.59 6.30 -9.12
CA TYR A 32 -2.38 6.24 -8.31
C TYR A 32 -2.53 5.18 -7.22
N LEU A 33 -1.41 4.85 -6.63
CA LEU A 33 -1.36 3.83 -5.59
C LEU A 33 -1.27 4.51 -4.24
N ALA A 34 -2.07 4.07 -3.29
CA ALA A 34 -2.00 4.59 -1.93
C ALA A 34 -1.75 3.42 -1.01
N ILE A 35 -0.71 3.51 -0.19
CA ILE A 35 -0.38 2.45 0.74
C ILE A 35 -0.42 3.06 2.14
N THR A 36 -1.22 2.46 3.02
CA THR A 36 -1.36 2.95 4.37
C THR A 36 -0.91 1.87 5.33
N GLU A 37 -0.02 2.23 6.23
CA GLU A 37 0.38 1.35 7.31
C GLU A 37 -0.35 1.80 8.56
N SER A 38 -1.02 0.87 9.23
CA SER A 38 -1.72 1.16 10.46
C SER A 38 -1.12 0.29 11.53
N GLN A 39 -0.66 0.90 12.61
CA GLN A 39 -0.09 0.17 13.73
C GLN A 39 -1.03 0.23 14.90
N ALA A 40 -1.33 -0.92 15.47
CA ALA A 40 -2.17 -0.97 16.64
C ALA A 40 -1.41 -0.33 17.81
N GLY A 41 -2.13 0.30 18.68
CA GLY A 41 -1.50 0.92 19.82
C GLY A 41 -2.47 1.88 20.46
N ASP A 42 -1.95 2.62 21.43
CA ASP A 42 -2.79 3.54 22.16
C ASP A 42 -2.03 4.85 22.33
N PRO A 43 -2.23 5.77 21.45
CA PRO A 43 -3.18 5.72 20.33
C PRO A 43 -2.59 4.97 19.14
N PRO A 44 -3.44 4.50 18.25
CA PRO A 44 -2.94 3.84 17.05
C PRO A 44 -2.28 4.84 16.11
N ARG A 45 -1.42 4.34 15.26
CA ARG A 45 -0.70 5.21 14.32
C ARG A 45 -0.96 4.79 12.91
N LYS A 46 -1.03 5.76 12.03
CA LYS A 46 -1.24 5.53 10.62
C LYS A 46 -0.34 6.40 9.79
N SER A 47 0.16 5.85 8.72
CA SER A 47 0.96 6.60 7.74
C SER A 47 0.54 6.16 6.35
N THR A 48 0.41 7.12 5.46
CA THR A 48 0.01 6.83 4.09
C THR A 48 1.01 7.43 3.13
N ILE A 49 1.38 6.66 2.12
CA ILE A 49 2.20 7.20 1.04
C ILE A 49 1.40 7.07 -0.24
N ARG A 50 1.70 7.94 -1.19
CA ARG A 50 1.04 7.91 -2.48
C ARG A 50 2.09 7.85 -3.56
N VAL A 51 1.87 6.98 -4.53
CA VAL A 51 2.84 6.73 -5.58
C VAL A 51 2.14 6.94 -6.91
N PHE A 52 2.73 7.75 -7.77
CA PHE A 52 2.10 8.11 -9.02
C PHE A 52 2.94 7.70 -10.22
N GLY A 53 2.28 7.52 -11.34
CA GLY A 53 2.92 7.36 -12.62
C GLY A 53 3.84 6.16 -12.69
N GLU A 54 4.96 6.34 -13.36
CA GLU A 54 5.85 5.22 -13.55
C GLU A 54 6.54 4.80 -12.26
N ALA A 55 6.48 5.62 -11.23
CA ALA A 55 7.06 5.21 -9.98
C ALA A 55 6.35 4.00 -9.40
N ILE A 56 5.09 3.79 -9.77
CA ILE A 56 4.34 2.64 -9.26
C ILE A 56 5.02 1.34 -9.66
N GLY A 57 5.35 1.21 -10.93
CA GLY A 57 6.01 -0.01 -11.40
C GLY A 57 7.41 -0.16 -10.83
N ARG A 58 8.12 0.95 -10.69
CA ARG A 58 9.45 0.89 -10.14
C ARG A 58 9.43 0.49 -8.68
N LEU A 59 8.47 1.00 -7.93
CA LEU A 59 8.36 0.64 -6.53
C LEU A 59 7.99 -0.83 -6.39
N ARG A 60 7.06 -1.30 -7.22
CA ARG A 60 6.68 -2.70 -7.19
C ARG A 60 7.90 -3.58 -7.40
N ASP A 61 8.70 -3.26 -8.42
CA ASP A 61 9.86 -4.07 -8.74
C ASP A 61 10.90 -4.01 -7.63
N ALA A 62 11.09 -2.83 -7.05
CA ALA A 62 12.05 -2.67 -5.99
C ALA A 62 11.65 -3.47 -4.76
N VAL A 63 10.38 -3.45 -4.42
CA VAL A 63 9.90 -4.20 -3.27
C VAL A 63 10.04 -5.70 -3.52
N GLN A 64 9.71 -6.12 -4.73
CA GLN A 64 9.80 -7.52 -5.06
C GLN A 64 11.25 -8.00 -4.99
N GLU A 65 12.16 -7.21 -5.51
CA GLU A 65 13.56 -7.55 -5.48
C GLU A 65 14.09 -7.58 -4.05
N ALA A 66 13.73 -6.59 -3.26
CA ALA A 66 14.17 -6.54 -1.89
C ALA A 66 13.63 -7.74 -1.10
N ALA A 67 12.37 -8.06 -1.32
CA ALA A 67 11.76 -9.18 -0.61
C ALA A 67 12.45 -10.49 -0.94
N ALA A 68 12.96 -10.60 -2.15
CA ALA A 68 13.62 -11.83 -2.57
C ALA A 68 14.93 -12.08 -1.82
N THR A 69 15.50 -11.04 -1.20
CA THR A 69 16.73 -11.22 -0.44
C THR A 69 16.44 -11.66 0.99
N ILE A 70 15.18 -11.73 1.39
CA ILE A 70 14.82 -12.08 2.75
C ILE A 70 14.34 -13.52 2.78
N PRO A 71 14.81 -14.33 3.72
CA PRO A 71 14.35 -15.71 3.78
C PRO A 71 12.88 -15.76 4.08
N GLU A 72 12.20 -16.73 3.48
CA GLU A 72 10.80 -16.80 3.63
C GLU A 72 10.31 -17.07 4.97
N GLN A 73 10.98 -17.70 5.75
CA GLN A 73 10.49 -18.06 7.01
C GLN A 73 10.78 -17.08 8.05
N GLN A 74 10.59 -15.91 7.91
CA GLN A 74 10.86 -14.90 8.90
C GLN A 74 9.93 -14.94 10.07
#